data_5335ad39f950e997b30219f6ed54c4d6
#
_entry.id   5335ad39f950e997b30219f6ed54c4d6
#
_cell.length_a   1.000
_cell.length_b   1.000
_cell.length_c   1.000
_cell.angle_alpha   90.00
_cell.angle_beta   90.00
_cell.angle_gamma   90.00
#
_symmetry.space_group_name_H-M   'P 1'
#
loop_
_entity.id
_entity.type
_entity.pdbx_description
1 polymer ?
#
loop_
_entity_poly.entity_id
_entity_poly.type
_entity_poly.pdbx_seq_one_letter_code
_entity_poly.pdbx_strand_id
1 'polypeptide(L)'
;MRIAYIAPYQGPSLRKARPIVRNISLAGSVKMEFIAGLLSAQKHQVEIISQGEVVELNCKWYPSLRESEPFHPDVPIYYASALPIRLLNGLWSSRRTFELFKLRHQRSPYDLVIIYNLKRPQVVCADYAIRCLDLPVVFEYEDDAFVDITGNDEAKARVPLGSDSSKLLNMVSGCMAASPHLLSQLPATIPKLLFRGAVGHDLMQASEQMRTVKKNWVLFSGTHYPSKGIKQLIAAWRELQMPGWELHVTGYGELTNILQEMVKNDPGIVFHGLVSRQELVRLMCSAKVCINPNDISQTPGNVFAFKIIEYLAAGAHVISTPMGPLEGEIENGMTYMSDNDPKTVVAALKQVILGATWRRTARQYVIDMYGPQSIAKKLDMLLQQTSAYYCSEGKNGKC
;
A
#
# COMPACT_ATOMS: atom_id res chain seq x y z
N MET A 1 -20.71 0.94 -12.87
CA MET A 1 -20.66 -0.46 -12.41
C MET A 1 -20.84 -0.51 -10.91
N ARG A 2 -21.43 -1.59 -10.41
CA ARG A 2 -21.45 -1.92 -9.00
C ARG A 2 -20.35 -2.93 -8.66
N ILE A 3 -19.43 -2.58 -7.77
CA ILE A 3 -18.16 -3.29 -7.56
C ILE A 3 -18.08 -3.81 -6.13
N ALA A 4 -17.80 -5.10 -5.95
CA ALA A 4 -17.39 -5.66 -4.67
C ALA A 4 -15.86 -5.61 -4.55
N TYR A 5 -15.34 -4.92 -3.55
CA TYR A 5 -13.91 -4.90 -3.25
C TYR A 5 -13.64 -5.77 -2.00
N ILE A 6 -13.17 -7.00 -2.24
CA ILE A 6 -12.89 -7.97 -1.17
C ILE A 6 -11.46 -7.78 -0.68
N ALA A 7 -11.32 -7.15 0.49
CA ALA A 7 -10.01 -6.71 0.97
C ALA A 7 -9.93 -6.77 2.51
N PRO A 8 -8.73 -6.93 3.10
CA PRO A 8 -8.53 -6.96 4.56
C PRO A 8 -8.54 -5.54 5.17
N TYR A 9 -9.49 -4.72 4.78
CA TYR A 9 -9.61 -3.34 5.25
C TYR A 9 -9.95 -3.25 6.74
N GLN A 10 -9.41 -2.22 7.42
CA GLN A 10 -9.66 -1.97 8.85
C GLN A 10 -9.86 -0.48 9.13
N GLY A 11 -11.11 -0.11 9.24
CA GLY A 11 -11.52 1.24 9.63
C GLY A 11 -11.65 1.45 11.14
N PRO A 12 -12.01 2.69 11.54
CA PRO A 12 -12.17 3.09 12.94
C PRO A 12 -13.15 2.23 13.73
N SER A 13 -14.32 1.94 13.17
CA SER A 13 -15.35 1.13 13.85
C SER A 13 -14.88 -0.28 14.16
N LEU A 14 -14.13 -0.90 13.23
CA LEU A 14 -13.57 -2.22 13.48
C LEU A 14 -12.58 -2.21 14.63
N ARG A 15 -11.65 -1.24 14.63
CA ARG A 15 -10.62 -1.11 15.69
C ARG A 15 -11.25 -0.86 17.07
N LYS A 16 -12.33 -0.08 17.12
CA LYS A 16 -13.08 0.20 18.33
C LYS A 16 -13.82 -1.06 18.84
N ALA A 17 -14.45 -1.81 17.93
CA ALA A 17 -15.20 -3.01 18.26
C ALA A 17 -14.32 -4.24 18.54
N ARG A 18 -13.13 -4.30 17.95
CA ARG A 18 -12.19 -5.41 18.02
C ARG A 18 -10.79 -4.90 18.34
N PRO A 19 -10.51 -4.52 19.60
CA PRO A 19 -9.28 -3.81 19.98
C PRO A 19 -7.98 -4.62 19.79
N ILE A 20 -8.11 -5.93 19.59
CA ILE A 20 -6.99 -6.86 19.39
C ILE A 20 -6.75 -7.16 17.91
N VAL A 21 -7.12 -6.25 17.05
CA VAL A 21 -6.83 -6.39 15.63
C VAL A 21 -5.34 -6.22 15.41
N ARG A 22 -4.65 -7.32 15.10
CA ARG A 22 -3.22 -7.30 14.82
C ARG A 22 -2.98 -6.89 13.38
N ASN A 23 -2.06 -5.97 13.25
CA ASN A 23 -1.21 -5.74 12.11
C ASN A 23 -1.89 -5.73 10.75
N ILE A 24 -2.48 -4.61 10.45
CA ILE A 24 -2.70 -4.35 9.06
C ILE A 24 -1.85 -3.19 8.68
N SER A 25 -1.16 -3.37 7.60
CA SER A 25 -0.46 -2.30 6.94
C SER A 25 -1.41 -1.10 6.82
N LEU A 26 -1.18 -0.06 7.62
CA LEU A 26 -1.89 1.21 7.46
C LEU A 26 -1.81 1.69 6.01
N ALA A 27 -0.68 1.46 5.38
CA ALA A 27 -0.46 1.76 3.97
C ALA A 27 -1.42 0.99 3.04
N GLY A 28 -1.70 -0.28 3.33
CA GLY A 28 -2.68 -1.07 2.57
C GLY A 28 -4.09 -0.51 2.69
N SER A 29 -4.52 -0.14 3.92
CA SER A 29 -5.84 0.48 4.13
C SER A 29 -5.95 1.82 3.41
N VAL A 30 -4.95 2.69 3.49
CA VAL A 30 -4.90 3.97 2.77
C VAL A 30 -4.97 3.76 1.25
N LYS A 31 -4.32 2.75 0.72
CA LYS A 31 -4.40 2.41 -0.71
C LYS A 31 -5.80 1.95 -1.11
N MET A 32 -6.43 1.07 -0.32
CA MET A 32 -7.81 0.62 -0.56
C MET A 32 -8.80 1.79 -0.52
N GLU A 33 -8.66 2.70 0.45
CA GLU A 33 -9.45 3.94 0.53
C GLU A 33 -9.28 4.80 -0.71
N PHE A 34 -8.03 4.97 -1.15
CA PHE A 34 -7.71 5.76 -2.33
C PHE A 34 -8.35 5.16 -3.60
N ILE A 35 -8.15 3.86 -3.85
CA ILE A 35 -8.73 3.18 -5.02
C ILE A 35 -10.25 3.25 -4.98
N ALA A 36 -10.88 2.87 -3.87
CA ALA A 36 -12.33 2.87 -3.74
C ALA A 36 -12.93 4.28 -3.86
N GLY A 37 -12.28 5.29 -3.28
CA GLY A 37 -12.68 6.68 -3.39
C GLY A 37 -12.61 7.21 -4.82
N LEU A 38 -11.53 6.90 -5.55
CA LEU A 38 -11.40 7.29 -6.96
C LEU A 38 -12.46 6.63 -7.84
N LEU A 39 -12.72 5.34 -7.64
CA LEU A 39 -13.77 4.63 -8.37
C LEU A 39 -15.16 5.20 -8.06
N SER A 40 -15.42 5.56 -6.80
CA SER A 40 -16.66 6.24 -6.41
C SER A 40 -16.79 7.60 -7.08
N ALA A 41 -15.71 8.39 -7.15
CA ALA A 41 -15.68 9.66 -7.86
C ALA A 41 -15.96 9.53 -9.37
N GLN A 42 -15.64 8.37 -9.97
CA GLN A 42 -15.99 8.00 -11.35
C GLN A 42 -17.42 7.43 -11.47
N LYS A 43 -18.26 7.60 -10.45
CA LYS A 43 -19.66 7.12 -10.40
C LYS A 43 -19.83 5.60 -10.40
N HIS A 44 -18.81 4.85 -10.00
CA HIS A 44 -18.97 3.45 -9.66
C HIS A 44 -19.54 3.32 -8.25
N GLN A 45 -20.40 2.33 -8.02
CA GLN A 45 -20.89 1.96 -6.69
C GLN A 45 -19.94 0.93 -6.08
N VAL A 46 -19.01 1.36 -5.24
CA VAL A 46 -18.02 0.47 -4.63
C VAL A 46 -18.44 0.11 -3.22
N GLU A 47 -18.42 -1.18 -2.90
CA GLU A 47 -18.59 -1.69 -1.53
C GLU A 47 -17.34 -2.46 -1.11
N ILE A 48 -16.76 -2.11 0.05
CA ILE A 48 -15.66 -2.88 0.62
C ILE A 48 -16.23 -3.98 1.53
N ILE A 49 -15.83 -5.23 1.26
CA ILE A 49 -16.16 -6.39 2.08
C ILE A 49 -14.87 -6.90 2.70
N SER A 50 -14.74 -6.71 4.02
CA SER A 50 -13.57 -7.12 4.77
C SER A 50 -13.86 -8.34 5.62
N GLN A 51 -12.86 -9.22 5.73
CA GLN A 51 -12.91 -10.35 6.65
C GLN A 51 -12.97 -9.91 8.11
N GLY A 52 -12.61 -8.68 8.45
CA GLY A 52 -12.66 -8.16 9.81
C GLY A 52 -11.86 -9.01 10.79
N GLU A 53 -10.69 -9.46 10.42
CA GLU A 53 -9.89 -10.45 11.13
C GLU A 53 -9.48 -9.97 12.52
N VAL A 54 -9.56 -10.87 13.50
CA VAL A 54 -8.97 -10.75 14.83
C VAL A 54 -7.85 -11.78 14.91
N VAL A 55 -6.64 -11.35 15.20
CA VAL A 55 -5.46 -12.23 15.17
C VAL A 55 -5.18 -12.86 16.52
N GLU A 56 -5.52 -12.17 17.60
CA GLU A 56 -5.31 -12.75 18.93
C GLU A 56 -6.39 -13.79 19.24
N LEU A 57 -5.92 -14.99 19.60
CA LEU A 57 -6.79 -16.11 19.96
C LEU A 57 -7.42 -15.86 21.32
N ASN A 58 -8.71 -15.58 21.37
CA ASN A 58 -9.42 -15.29 22.62
C ASN A 58 -10.78 -15.99 22.75
N CYS A 59 -11.13 -16.86 21.79
CA CYS A 59 -12.39 -17.61 21.76
C CYS A 59 -13.66 -16.74 21.86
N LYS A 60 -13.54 -15.43 21.68
CA LYS A 60 -14.67 -14.50 21.72
C LYS A 60 -15.30 -14.38 20.35
N TRP A 61 -16.62 -14.48 20.28
CA TRP A 61 -17.34 -14.19 19.05
C TRP A 61 -17.51 -12.69 18.83
N TYR A 62 -17.21 -12.22 17.63
CA TYR A 62 -17.40 -10.84 17.18
C TYR A 62 -18.43 -10.82 16.06
N PRO A 63 -19.57 -10.14 16.23
CA PRO A 63 -20.59 -10.04 15.18
C PRO A 63 -20.07 -9.32 13.96
N SER A 64 -20.75 -9.53 12.81
CA SER A 64 -20.56 -8.69 11.63
C SER A 64 -20.97 -7.26 11.95
N LEU A 65 -20.29 -6.29 11.35
CA LEU A 65 -20.60 -4.88 11.55
C LEU A 65 -20.42 -4.10 10.24
N ARG A 66 -21.02 -2.92 10.20
CA ARG A 66 -20.80 -1.93 9.16
C ARG A 66 -19.98 -0.78 9.73
N GLU A 67 -19.08 -0.20 8.92
CA GLU A 67 -18.33 1.00 9.29
C GLU A 67 -19.29 2.18 9.48
N SER A 68 -19.24 2.84 10.62
CA SER A 68 -20.04 4.02 10.94
C SER A 68 -19.34 5.32 10.58
N GLU A 69 -18.01 5.27 10.44
CA GLU A 69 -17.17 6.41 10.10
C GLU A 69 -16.37 6.10 8.81
N PRO A 70 -17.07 5.93 7.66
CA PRO A 70 -16.37 5.59 6.42
C PRO A 70 -15.53 6.78 5.94
N PHE A 71 -14.38 6.48 5.33
CA PHE A 71 -13.50 7.48 4.73
C PHE A 71 -14.17 8.24 3.57
N HIS A 72 -15.21 7.68 2.97
CA HIS A 72 -16.01 8.27 1.89
C HIS A 72 -17.48 7.89 2.09
N PRO A 73 -18.43 8.84 2.03
CA PRO A 73 -19.84 8.59 2.33
C PRO A 73 -20.49 7.57 1.39
N ASP A 74 -20.07 7.56 0.13
CA ASP A 74 -20.64 6.69 -0.91
C ASP A 74 -19.96 5.31 -1.00
N VAL A 75 -18.98 5.01 -0.13
CA VAL A 75 -18.29 3.72 -0.08
C VAL A 75 -18.65 2.99 1.21
N PRO A 76 -19.73 2.19 1.23
CA PRO A 76 -20.06 1.39 2.38
C PRO A 76 -19.05 0.26 2.61
N ILE A 77 -18.72 0.03 3.89
CA ILE A 77 -17.75 -0.97 4.31
C ILE A 77 -18.42 -1.95 5.26
N TYR A 78 -18.26 -3.22 4.98
CA TYR A 78 -18.84 -4.30 5.75
C TYR A 78 -17.76 -5.25 6.25
N TYR A 79 -17.84 -5.62 7.52
CA TYR A 79 -16.92 -6.57 8.16
C TYR A 79 -17.64 -7.86 8.47
N ALA A 80 -17.08 -8.97 8.04
CA ALA A 80 -17.58 -10.30 8.40
C ALA A 80 -17.44 -10.55 9.90
N SER A 81 -18.25 -11.44 10.46
CA SER A 81 -18.07 -11.91 11.84
C SER A 81 -16.75 -12.66 12.03
N ALA A 82 -16.16 -12.57 13.21
CA ALA A 82 -14.92 -13.26 13.53
C ALA A 82 -15.06 -14.13 14.77
N LEU A 83 -14.35 -15.26 14.75
CA LEU A 83 -14.24 -16.20 15.87
C LEU A 83 -12.78 -16.67 15.96
N PRO A 84 -11.92 -15.97 16.72
CA PRO A 84 -10.49 -16.21 16.75
C PRO A 84 -10.14 -17.44 17.64
N ILE A 85 -10.47 -18.62 17.15
CA ILE A 85 -10.10 -19.91 17.75
C ILE A 85 -8.97 -20.53 16.93
N ARG A 86 -7.96 -21.08 17.61
CA ARG A 86 -6.83 -21.75 16.96
C ARG A 86 -7.34 -22.80 15.96
N LEU A 87 -6.73 -22.86 14.77
CA LEU A 87 -7.08 -23.72 13.64
C LEU A 87 -8.42 -23.39 12.94
N LEU A 88 -9.38 -22.73 13.57
CA LEU A 88 -10.69 -22.43 12.99
C LEU A 88 -10.79 -21.01 12.42
N ASN A 89 -9.96 -20.07 12.91
CA ASN A 89 -10.05 -18.66 12.56
C ASN A 89 -10.04 -18.41 11.03
N GLY A 90 -9.10 -19.02 10.31
CA GLY A 90 -8.99 -18.86 8.85
C GLY A 90 -10.17 -19.46 8.06
N LEU A 91 -10.69 -20.61 8.52
CA LEU A 91 -11.87 -21.25 7.94
C LEU A 91 -13.13 -20.43 8.20
N TRP A 92 -13.30 -19.98 9.43
CA TRP A 92 -14.42 -19.13 9.85
C TRP A 92 -14.42 -17.83 9.07
N SER A 93 -13.29 -17.12 9.06
CA SER A 93 -13.12 -15.86 8.33
C SER A 93 -13.46 -16.01 6.85
N SER A 94 -12.95 -17.05 6.19
CA SER A 94 -13.25 -17.32 4.78
C SER A 94 -14.74 -17.56 4.54
N ARG A 95 -15.35 -18.44 5.34
CA ARG A 95 -16.77 -18.76 5.24
C ARG A 95 -17.66 -17.53 5.46
N ARG A 96 -17.37 -16.75 6.49
CA ARG A 96 -18.21 -15.58 6.84
C ARG A 96 -18.04 -14.43 5.85
N THR A 97 -16.84 -14.22 5.33
CA THR A 97 -16.63 -13.25 4.24
C THR A 97 -17.39 -13.67 2.98
N PHE A 98 -17.33 -14.94 2.64
CA PHE A 98 -18.09 -15.51 1.51
C PHE A 98 -19.61 -15.36 1.70
N GLU A 99 -20.15 -15.71 2.86
CA GLU A 99 -21.58 -15.56 3.16
C GLU A 99 -22.01 -14.09 3.07
N LEU A 100 -21.20 -13.18 3.57
CA LEU A 100 -21.45 -11.74 3.48
C LEU A 100 -21.45 -11.26 2.03
N PHE A 101 -20.46 -11.65 1.23
CA PHE A 101 -20.37 -11.33 -0.20
C PHE A 101 -21.60 -11.85 -0.96
N LYS A 102 -21.98 -13.13 -0.75
CA LYS A 102 -23.15 -13.73 -1.36
C LYS A 102 -24.43 -13.00 -1.00
N LEU A 103 -24.64 -12.69 0.27
CA LEU A 103 -25.80 -11.95 0.74
C LEU A 103 -25.89 -10.54 0.11
N ARG A 104 -24.76 -9.85 0.00
CA ARG A 104 -24.70 -8.51 -0.62
C ARG A 104 -25.01 -8.58 -2.11
N HIS A 105 -24.46 -9.55 -2.81
CA HIS A 105 -24.74 -9.78 -4.22
C HIS A 105 -26.22 -10.14 -4.47
N GLN A 106 -26.81 -11.00 -3.64
CA GLN A 106 -28.25 -11.36 -3.76
C GLN A 106 -29.19 -10.17 -3.56
N ARG A 107 -28.83 -9.23 -2.69
CA ARG A 107 -29.62 -8.00 -2.45
C ARG A 107 -29.53 -7.02 -3.59
N SER A 108 -28.38 -6.91 -4.18
CA SER A 108 -28.11 -6.04 -5.32
C SER A 108 -26.90 -6.63 -6.05
N PRO A 109 -27.06 -7.12 -7.28
CA PRO A 109 -26.01 -7.79 -8.04
C PRO A 109 -24.80 -6.87 -8.28
N TYR A 110 -23.60 -7.42 -8.16
CA TYR A 110 -22.36 -6.78 -8.59
C TYR A 110 -22.12 -7.04 -10.07
N ASP A 111 -21.45 -6.11 -10.73
CA ASP A 111 -20.99 -6.22 -12.11
C ASP A 111 -19.55 -6.73 -12.20
N LEU A 112 -18.76 -6.51 -11.14
CA LEU A 112 -17.33 -6.81 -11.10
C LEU A 112 -16.86 -7.01 -9.66
N VAL A 113 -15.85 -7.85 -9.48
CA VAL A 113 -15.19 -8.08 -8.18
C VAL A 113 -13.72 -7.67 -8.25
N ILE A 114 -13.26 -6.90 -7.27
CA ILE A 114 -11.82 -6.64 -7.02
C ILE A 114 -11.40 -7.44 -5.80
N ILE A 115 -10.28 -8.14 -5.88
CA ILE A 115 -9.69 -8.86 -4.74
C ILE A 115 -8.30 -8.34 -4.42
N TYR A 116 -8.01 -8.12 -3.13
CA TYR A 116 -6.70 -7.67 -2.65
C TYR A 116 -5.85 -8.86 -2.21
N ASN A 117 -4.77 -9.14 -2.89
CA ASN A 117 -3.90 -10.30 -2.69
C ASN A 117 -4.66 -11.67 -2.67
N LEU A 118 -3.92 -12.76 -2.55
CA LEU A 118 -4.49 -14.12 -2.59
C LEU A 118 -4.64 -14.73 -1.18
N LYS A 119 -5.31 -14.02 -0.26
CA LYS A 119 -5.69 -14.65 1.01
C LYS A 119 -6.92 -15.52 0.80
N ARG A 120 -7.09 -16.53 1.64
CA ARG A 120 -8.18 -17.50 1.51
C ARG A 120 -9.59 -16.89 1.37
N PRO A 121 -10.01 -15.86 2.14
CA PRO A 121 -11.31 -15.23 1.94
C PRO A 121 -11.48 -14.63 0.53
N GLN A 122 -10.44 -13.96 0.01
CA GLN A 122 -10.42 -13.37 -1.33
C GLN A 122 -10.51 -14.45 -2.42
N VAL A 123 -9.73 -15.52 -2.28
CA VAL A 123 -9.71 -16.65 -3.23
C VAL A 123 -11.08 -17.32 -3.32
N VAL A 124 -11.72 -17.61 -2.18
CA VAL A 124 -13.05 -18.25 -2.16
C VAL A 124 -14.12 -17.37 -2.79
N CYS A 125 -14.10 -16.07 -2.51
CA CYS A 125 -15.05 -15.13 -3.12
C CYS A 125 -14.82 -14.98 -4.62
N ALA A 126 -13.56 -14.90 -5.07
CA ALA A 126 -13.22 -14.79 -6.48
C ALA A 126 -13.60 -16.05 -7.27
N ASP A 127 -13.29 -17.23 -6.73
CA ASP A 127 -13.67 -18.50 -7.38
C ASP A 127 -15.19 -18.60 -7.57
N TYR A 128 -15.96 -18.23 -6.55
CA TYR A 128 -17.42 -18.20 -6.64
C TYR A 128 -17.92 -17.13 -7.61
N ALA A 129 -17.31 -15.93 -7.63
CA ALA A 129 -17.65 -14.87 -8.57
C ALA A 129 -17.49 -15.35 -10.03
N ILE A 130 -16.38 -16.01 -10.34
CA ILE A 130 -16.07 -16.49 -11.67
C ILE A 130 -16.96 -17.67 -12.05
N ARG A 131 -17.04 -18.71 -11.19
CA ARG A 131 -17.67 -19.99 -11.56
C ARG A 131 -19.19 -20.04 -11.41
N CYS A 132 -19.73 -19.28 -10.46
CA CYS A 132 -21.14 -19.37 -10.10
C CYS A 132 -21.94 -18.12 -10.42
N LEU A 133 -21.30 -16.95 -10.43
CA LEU A 133 -21.97 -15.68 -10.70
C LEU A 133 -21.69 -15.12 -12.09
N ASP A 134 -20.74 -15.73 -12.80
CA ASP A 134 -20.30 -15.27 -14.13
C ASP A 134 -19.88 -13.79 -14.10
N LEU A 135 -18.98 -13.43 -13.16
CA LEU A 135 -18.50 -12.06 -12.97
C LEU A 135 -17.01 -11.95 -13.27
N PRO A 136 -16.59 -10.85 -13.94
CA PRO A 136 -15.17 -10.53 -14.10
C PRO A 136 -14.52 -10.22 -12.76
N VAL A 137 -13.27 -10.68 -12.59
CA VAL A 137 -12.47 -10.44 -11.39
C VAL A 137 -11.20 -9.69 -11.75
N VAL A 138 -10.97 -8.55 -11.08
CA VAL A 138 -9.71 -7.80 -11.10
C VAL A 138 -8.90 -8.18 -9.87
N PHE A 139 -7.66 -8.58 -10.09
CA PHE A 139 -6.73 -8.94 -9.04
C PHE A 139 -5.81 -7.76 -8.72
N GLU A 140 -5.86 -7.26 -7.47
CA GLU A 140 -4.90 -6.31 -6.92
C GLU A 140 -3.77 -7.08 -6.25
N TYR A 141 -2.59 -7.06 -6.88
CA TYR A 141 -1.43 -7.86 -6.53
C TYR A 141 -0.34 -6.98 -5.91
N GLU A 142 -0.21 -7.01 -4.57
CA GLU A 142 0.72 -6.18 -3.82
C GLU A 142 1.95 -6.95 -3.35
N ASP A 143 1.72 -8.13 -2.79
CA ASP A 143 2.79 -8.96 -2.22
C ASP A 143 2.86 -10.27 -2.97
N ASP A 144 4.07 -10.69 -3.31
CA ASP A 144 4.29 -11.99 -3.91
C ASP A 144 3.91 -13.09 -2.92
N ALA A 145 2.79 -13.73 -3.19
CA ALA A 145 2.27 -14.81 -2.35
C ALA A 145 3.13 -16.08 -2.38
N PHE A 146 4.09 -16.16 -3.32
CA PHE A 146 4.97 -17.29 -3.53
C PHE A 146 6.36 -17.11 -2.92
N VAL A 147 6.71 -15.89 -2.48
CA VAL A 147 7.99 -15.59 -1.84
C VAL A 147 7.80 -15.44 -0.33
N ASP A 148 8.45 -16.28 0.44
CA ASP A 148 8.57 -16.14 1.89
C ASP A 148 9.59 -15.02 2.20
N ILE A 149 9.09 -13.81 2.46
CA ILE A 149 9.93 -12.61 2.65
C ILE A 149 10.44 -12.49 4.09
N THR A 150 9.88 -13.25 5.04
CA THR A 150 10.07 -12.92 6.46
C THR A 150 11.00 -13.84 7.23
N GLY A 151 11.33 -15.02 6.71
CA GLY A 151 12.20 -16.01 7.40
C GLY A 151 11.68 -16.42 8.80
N ASN A 152 10.52 -15.93 9.21
CA ASN A 152 9.90 -16.21 10.49
C ASN A 152 8.89 -17.35 10.38
N ASP A 153 8.85 -18.22 11.39
CA ASP A 153 7.88 -19.34 11.48
C ASP A 153 6.39 -18.88 11.43
N GLU A 154 6.10 -17.61 11.68
CA GLU A 154 4.77 -17.02 11.48
C GLU A 154 4.38 -16.90 9.99
N ALA A 155 5.36 -16.86 9.08
CA ALA A 155 5.10 -16.87 7.63
C ALA A 155 4.63 -18.25 7.14
N LYS A 156 5.01 -19.32 7.81
CA LYS A 156 4.51 -20.69 7.52
C LYS A 156 3.01 -20.85 7.77
N ALA A 157 2.38 -19.94 8.52
CA ALA A 157 0.92 -19.86 8.67
C ALA A 157 0.24 -19.17 7.47
N ARG A 158 0.96 -18.56 6.56
CA ARG A 158 0.45 -18.22 5.22
C ARG A 158 0.31 -19.54 4.49
N VAL A 159 -0.94 -20.02 4.42
CA VAL A 159 -1.32 -21.24 3.71
C VAL A 159 -0.55 -21.27 2.41
N PRO A 160 0.27 -22.31 2.14
CA PRO A 160 0.77 -22.53 0.79
C PRO A 160 -0.45 -22.45 -0.10
N LEU A 161 -0.41 -21.57 -1.10
CA LEU A 161 -1.46 -21.50 -2.07
C LEU A 161 -1.62 -22.92 -2.60
N GLY A 162 -2.65 -23.63 -2.17
CA GLY A 162 -2.98 -24.92 -2.72
C GLY A 162 -3.17 -24.77 -4.23
N SER A 163 -3.18 -25.85 -4.96
CA SER A 163 -3.39 -25.88 -6.41
C SER A 163 -4.51 -24.95 -6.93
N ASP A 164 -5.43 -24.56 -6.05
CA ASP A 164 -6.57 -23.70 -6.37
C ASP A 164 -6.22 -22.21 -6.52
N SER A 165 -5.22 -21.71 -5.80
CA SER A 165 -4.84 -20.29 -5.91
C SER A 165 -3.98 -20.01 -7.14
N SER A 166 -3.12 -20.94 -7.53
CA SER A 166 -2.39 -20.85 -8.80
C SER A 166 -3.34 -20.97 -10.01
N LYS A 167 -4.40 -21.75 -9.90
CA LYS A 167 -5.46 -21.81 -10.91
C LYS A 167 -6.21 -20.50 -11.02
N LEU A 168 -6.46 -19.81 -9.90
CA LEU A 168 -7.17 -18.53 -9.89
C LEU A 168 -6.42 -17.48 -10.68
N LEU A 169 -5.07 -17.45 -10.64
CA LEU A 169 -4.28 -16.49 -11.43
C LEU A 169 -4.55 -16.59 -12.94
N ASN A 170 -4.88 -17.79 -13.43
CA ASN A 170 -5.23 -18.03 -14.83
C ASN A 170 -6.71 -17.73 -15.15
N MET A 171 -7.52 -17.43 -14.14
CA MET A 171 -8.96 -17.23 -14.28
C MET A 171 -9.38 -15.76 -14.08
N VAL A 172 -8.52 -14.93 -13.48
CA VAL A 172 -8.80 -13.49 -13.31
C VAL A 172 -8.86 -12.81 -14.68
N SER A 173 -9.70 -11.79 -14.78
CA SER A 173 -10.00 -11.12 -16.04
C SER A 173 -9.23 -9.82 -16.22
N GLY A 174 -8.59 -9.32 -15.16
CA GLY A 174 -7.73 -8.14 -15.17
C GLY A 174 -6.85 -8.09 -13.92
N CYS A 175 -5.81 -7.26 -13.96
CA CYS A 175 -4.90 -7.13 -12.84
C CYS A 175 -4.37 -5.70 -12.68
N MET A 176 -4.24 -5.24 -11.42
CA MET A 176 -3.36 -4.14 -11.06
C MET A 176 -2.31 -4.63 -10.08
N ALA A 177 -1.05 -4.28 -10.30
CA ALA A 177 0.04 -4.75 -9.45
C ALA A 177 1.09 -3.68 -9.16
N ALA A 178 1.75 -3.82 -8.03
CA ALA A 178 2.75 -2.87 -7.53
C ALA A 178 4.07 -2.91 -8.32
N SER A 179 4.36 -4.00 -9.02
CA SER A 179 5.61 -4.16 -9.76
C SER A 179 5.44 -4.87 -11.11
N PRO A 180 6.34 -4.65 -12.08
CA PRO A 180 6.35 -5.38 -13.34
C PRO A 180 6.52 -6.90 -13.15
N HIS A 181 7.30 -7.30 -12.14
CA HIS A 181 7.50 -8.70 -11.81
C HIS A 181 6.16 -9.40 -11.46
N LEU A 182 5.36 -8.77 -10.59
CA LEU A 182 4.05 -9.31 -10.24
C LEU A 182 3.11 -9.39 -11.46
N LEU A 183 3.15 -8.38 -12.33
CA LEU A 183 2.38 -8.41 -13.57
C LEU A 183 2.81 -9.53 -14.54
N SER A 184 4.10 -9.89 -14.53
CA SER A 184 4.63 -10.95 -15.42
C SER A 184 4.17 -12.36 -15.01
N GLN A 185 3.69 -12.55 -13.78
CA GLN A 185 3.18 -13.83 -13.29
C GLN A 185 1.76 -14.15 -13.79
N LEU A 186 1.11 -13.18 -14.44
CA LEU A 186 -0.26 -13.34 -14.95
C LEU A 186 -0.28 -13.50 -16.48
N PRO A 187 -1.34 -14.13 -17.04
CA PRO A 187 -1.49 -14.28 -18.48
C PRO A 187 -1.26 -12.96 -19.22
N ALA A 188 -0.55 -13.03 -20.35
CA ALA A 188 -0.24 -11.83 -21.15
C ALA A 188 -1.50 -11.17 -21.76
N THR A 189 -2.54 -11.95 -21.95
CA THR A 189 -3.79 -11.56 -22.64
C THR A 189 -4.72 -10.68 -21.82
N ILE A 190 -4.66 -10.73 -20.48
CA ILE A 190 -5.57 -9.95 -19.64
C ILE A 190 -5.14 -8.49 -19.55
N PRO A 191 -6.08 -7.54 -19.39
CA PRO A 191 -5.78 -6.15 -19.07
C PRO A 191 -4.95 -6.01 -17.80
N LYS A 192 -3.91 -5.16 -17.86
CA LYS A 192 -2.95 -4.98 -16.76
C LYS A 192 -2.70 -3.52 -16.48
N LEU A 193 -2.62 -3.15 -15.20
CA LEU A 193 -2.24 -1.83 -14.74
C LEU A 193 -1.06 -1.92 -13.78
N LEU A 194 0.06 -1.28 -14.10
CA LEU A 194 1.12 -1.06 -13.13
C LEU A 194 0.72 0.07 -12.19
N PHE A 195 0.42 -0.28 -10.93
CA PHE A 195 -0.05 0.63 -9.91
C PHE A 195 1.00 0.79 -8.80
N ARG A 196 1.96 1.68 -9.03
CA ARG A 196 3.08 1.93 -8.09
C ARG A 196 2.75 2.89 -6.97
N GLY A 197 1.56 3.46 -6.96
CA GLY A 197 1.17 4.45 -5.98
C GLY A 197 0.27 5.52 -6.56
N ALA A 198 -0.11 6.42 -5.67
CA ALA A 198 -0.95 7.54 -6.01
C ALA A 198 -0.67 8.71 -5.06
N VAL A 199 -0.93 9.90 -5.52
CA VAL A 199 -0.80 11.12 -4.74
C VAL A 199 -2.18 11.51 -4.21
N GLY A 200 -2.33 11.60 -2.89
CA GLY A 200 -3.58 12.05 -2.28
C GLY A 200 -3.87 13.53 -2.53
N HIS A 201 -5.15 13.91 -2.53
CA HIS A 201 -5.57 15.31 -2.66
C HIS A 201 -4.98 16.21 -1.56
N ASP A 202 -4.90 15.70 -0.33
CA ASP A 202 -4.31 16.37 0.82
C ASP A 202 -2.85 16.77 0.57
N LEU A 203 -2.07 15.82 0.04
CA LEU A 203 -0.66 16.05 -0.28
C LEU A 203 -0.50 17.00 -1.47
N MET A 204 -1.31 16.86 -2.51
CA MET A 204 -1.28 17.79 -3.66
C MET A 204 -1.54 19.23 -3.23
N GLN A 205 -2.59 19.46 -2.47
CA GLN A 205 -2.96 20.79 -1.98
C GLN A 205 -1.88 21.37 -1.07
N ALA A 206 -1.41 20.59 -0.10
CA ALA A 206 -0.35 21.03 0.81
C ALA A 206 0.95 21.33 0.07
N SER A 207 1.34 20.49 -0.89
CA SER A 207 2.58 20.68 -1.66
C SER A 207 2.56 21.94 -2.53
N GLU A 208 1.40 22.37 -3.01
CA GLU A 208 1.26 23.64 -3.72
C GLU A 208 1.36 24.83 -2.78
N GLN A 209 0.66 24.78 -1.64
CA GLN A 209 0.67 25.86 -0.65
C GLN A 209 2.04 26.05 0.00
N MET A 210 2.80 24.97 0.21
CA MET A 210 4.09 24.97 0.89
C MET A 210 5.29 24.97 -0.07
N ARG A 211 5.08 25.18 -1.35
CA ARG A 211 6.12 25.06 -2.40
C ARG A 211 7.39 25.88 -2.13
N THR A 212 7.24 27.03 -1.49
CA THR A 212 8.35 27.95 -1.21
C THR A 212 8.95 27.81 0.20
N VAL A 213 8.37 26.98 1.06
CA VAL A 213 8.75 26.89 2.49
C VAL A 213 9.53 25.60 2.77
N LYS A 214 10.60 25.34 2.01
CA LYS A 214 11.46 24.18 2.23
C LYS A 214 12.52 24.48 3.30
N LYS A 215 12.65 23.55 4.25
CA LYS A 215 13.62 23.59 5.36
C LYS A 215 14.79 22.64 5.09
N ASN A 216 15.91 22.92 5.71
CA ASN A 216 17.10 22.06 5.64
C ASN A 216 16.86 20.75 6.44
N TRP A 217 15.86 20.00 6.04
CA TRP A 217 15.47 18.75 6.66
C TRP A 217 15.70 17.57 5.73
N VAL A 218 16.24 16.51 6.30
CA VAL A 218 16.20 15.17 5.72
C VAL A 218 15.12 14.40 6.45
N LEU A 219 14.11 13.91 5.76
CA LEU A 219 12.99 13.18 6.36
C LEU A 219 13.06 11.69 6.03
N PHE A 220 13.00 10.87 7.08
CA PHE A 220 12.63 9.47 6.99
C PHE A 220 11.21 9.27 7.54
N SER A 221 10.31 8.65 6.75
CA SER A 221 9.03 8.18 7.25
C SER A 221 8.82 6.70 6.89
N GLY A 222 8.33 5.92 7.83
CA GLY A 222 8.06 4.50 7.59
C GLY A 222 8.07 3.64 8.83
N THR A 223 7.89 2.32 8.62
CA THR A 223 7.97 1.36 9.71
C THR A 223 9.40 1.23 10.25
N HIS A 224 9.54 1.12 11.57
CA HIS A 224 10.81 0.99 12.24
C HIS A 224 11.23 -0.49 12.36
N TYR A 225 11.53 -1.11 11.20
CA TYR A 225 12.08 -2.47 11.11
C TYR A 225 13.53 -2.46 10.62
N PRO A 226 14.35 -3.48 10.94
CA PRO A 226 15.74 -3.57 10.50
C PRO A 226 15.90 -3.41 8.99
N SER A 227 15.03 -4.04 8.21
CA SER A 227 15.02 -3.97 6.74
C SER A 227 14.79 -2.57 6.16
N LYS A 228 14.40 -1.59 6.99
CA LYS A 228 14.19 -0.20 6.56
C LYS A 228 15.43 0.69 6.66
N GLY A 229 16.55 0.16 7.16
CA GLY A 229 17.84 0.83 7.18
C GLY A 229 17.93 2.06 8.09
N ILE A 230 17.01 2.19 9.06
CA ILE A 230 16.94 3.40 9.91
C ILE A 230 18.12 3.52 10.88
N LYS A 231 18.65 2.41 11.40
CA LYS A 231 19.85 2.43 12.26
C LYS A 231 21.08 2.92 11.48
N GLN A 232 21.22 2.43 10.25
CA GLN A 232 22.30 2.83 9.33
C GLN A 232 22.19 4.32 8.98
N LEU A 233 20.98 4.82 8.75
CA LEU A 233 20.72 6.24 8.52
C LEU A 233 21.13 7.10 9.71
N ILE A 234 20.78 6.71 10.94
CA ILE A 234 21.16 7.44 12.16
C ILE A 234 22.70 7.44 12.33
N ALA A 235 23.34 6.30 12.10
CA ALA A 235 24.82 6.21 12.15
C ALA A 235 25.46 7.13 11.11
N ALA A 236 24.97 7.10 9.87
CA ALA A 236 25.44 7.98 8.81
C ALA A 236 25.22 9.47 9.12
N TRP A 237 24.07 9.83 9.70
CA TRP A 237 23.78 11.20 10.07
C TRP A 237 24.76 11.77 11.11
N ARG A 238 25.11 10.97 12.10
CA ARG A 238 26.11 11.33 13.13
C ARG A 238 27.51 11.53 12.55
N GLU A 239 27.89 10.67 11.59
CA GLU A 239 29.18 10.79 10.89
C GLU A 239 29.20 12.04 9.99
N LEU A 240 28.07 12.36 9.37
CA LEU A 240 27.94 13.45 8.41
C LEU A 240 28.20 14.83 9.01
N GLN A 241 27.80 15.06 10.27
CA GLN A 241 27.95 16.35 10.99
C GLN A 241 27.66 17.58 10.13
N MET A 242 26.39 17.70 9.68
CA MET A 242 25.96 18.75 8.74
C MET A 242 25.31 19.92 9.49
N PRO A 243 26.05 20.98 9.85
CA PRO A 243 25.49 22.14 10.55
C PRO A 243 24.35 22.79 9.76
N GLY A 244 23.30 23.18 10.48
CA GLY A 244 22.13 23.84 9.88
C GLY A 244 21.17 22.89 9.13
N TRP A 245 21.38 21.57 9.20
CA TRP A 245 20.45 20.55 8.74
C TRP A 245 19.99 19.67 9.91
N GLU A 246 18.78 19.14 9.80
CA GLU A 246 18.17 18.23 10.78
C GLU A 246 17.69 16.96 10.10
N LEU A 247 17.87 15.83 10.78
CA LEU A 247 17.25 14.56 10.40
C LEU A 247 15.92 14.41 11.15
N HIS A 248 14.83 14.34 10.43
CA HIS A 248 13.50 14.09 10.97
C HIS A 248 13.13 12.63 10.77
N VAL A 249 12.73 11.95 11.84
CA VAL A 249 12.37 10.52 11.83
C VAL A 249 10.94 10.37 12.32
N THR A 250 10.07 9.76 11.51
CA THR A 250 8.69 9.45 11.90
C THR A 250 8.29 8.03 11.48
N GLY A 251 7.41 7.44 12.29
CA GLY A 251 6.91 6.10 12.08
C GLY A 251 6.83 5.30 13.37
N TYR A 252 6.59 3.99 13.21
CA TYR A 252 6.46 3.06 14.32
C TYR A 252 6.84 1.63 13.88
N GLY A 253 7.37 0.85 14.81
CA GLY A 253 7.73 -0.55 14.60
C GLY A 253 8.51 -1.13 15.78
N GLU A 254 9.05 -2.33 15.62
CA GLU A 254 9.76 -3.05 16.69
C GLU A 254 10.99 -2.30 17.23
N LEU A 255 11.64 -1.49 16.39
CA LEU A 255 12.82 -0.72 16.80
C LEU A 255 12.49 0.63 17.44
N THR A 256 11.22 1.05 17.53
CA THR A 256 10.85 2.41 17.93
C THR A 256 11.48 2.85 19.25
N ASN A 257 11.34 2.03 20.29
CA ASN A 257 11.88 2.37 21.61
C ASN A 257 13.42 2.43 21.61
N ILE A 258 14.07 1.52 20.90
CA ILE A 258 15.53 1.48 20.75
C ILE A 258 16.02 2.74 20.04
N LEU A 259 15.35 3.12 18.94
CA LEU A 259 15.72 4.31 18.16
C LEU A 259 15.51 5.59 18.97
N GLN A 260 14.43 5.68 19.72
CA GLN A 260 14.13 6.84 20.57
C GLN A 260 15.23 7.06 21.62
N GLU A 261 15.65 5.99 22.31
CA GLU A 261 16.77 6.09 23.26
C GLU A 261 18.10 6.40 22.57
N MET A 262 18.34 5.82 21.39
CA MET A 262 19.57 6.11 20.63
C MET A 262 19.74 7.59 20.31
N VAL A 263 18.65 8.31 20.00
CA VAL A 263 18.73 9.70 19.52
C VAL A 263 18.37 10.75 20.57
N LYS A 264 18.06 10.34 21.80
CA LYS A 264 17.55 11.19 22.87
C LYS A 264 18.38 12.47 23.15
N ASN A 265 19.69 12.38 23.01
CA ASN A 265 20.63 13.48 23.27
C ASN A 265 21.30 13.96 21.97
N ASP A 266 20.72 13.72 20.82
CA ASP A 266 21.30 14.13 19.54
C ASP A 266 20.56 15.37 19.00
N PRO A 267 21.14 16.57 19.11
CA PRO A 267 20.44 17.81 18.75
C PRO A 267 20.16 17.93 17.25
N GLY A 268 20.84 17.12 16.42
CA GLY A 268 20.63 17.11 14.96
C GLY A 268 19.54 16.14 14.50
N ILE A 269 18.89 15.41 15.42
CA ILE A 269 17.87 14.42 15.09
C ILE A 269 16.57 14.69 15.83
N VAL A 270 15.49 14.89 15.09
CA VAL A 270 14.14 15.10 15.63
C VAL A 270 13.33 13.84 15.45
N PHE A 271 13.02 13.16 16.56
CA PHE A 271 12.23 11.92 16.56
C PHE A 271 10.77 12.22 16.88
N HIS A 272 9.88 12.01 15.90
CA HIS A 272 8.45 12.33 16.00
C HIS A 272 7.60 11.15 16.49
N GLY A 273 8.09 9.90 16.36
CA GLY A 273 7.25 8.73 16.54
C GLY A 273 6.15 8.63 15.48
N LEU A 274 5.02 8.02 15.83
CA LEU A 274 3.87 7.92 14.94
C LEU A 274 3.12 9.26 14.94
N VAL A 275 2.97 9.85 13.76
CA VAL A 275 2.26 11.13 13.57
C VAL A 275 0.94 10.95 12.82
N SER A 276 0.07 11.95 12.90
CA SER A 276 -1.14 12.00 12.09
C SER A 276 -0.82 12.16 10.60
N ARG A 277 -1.76 11.82 9.72
CA ARG A 277 -1.63 12.04 8.26
C ARG A 277 -1.34 13.51 7.93
N GLN A 278 -2.03 14.42 8.57
CA GLN A 278 -1.84 15.86 8.35
C GLN A 278 -0.42 16.30 8.69
N GLU A 279 0.11 15.83 9.83
CA GLU A 279 1.48 16.14 10.24
C GLU A 279 2.51 15.48 9.33
N LEU A 280 2.28 14.24 8.88
CA LEU A 280 3.16 13.59 7.92
C LEU A 280 3.24 14.36 6.59
N VAL A 281 2.10 14.81 6.07
CA VAL A 281 2.05 15.65 4.86
C VAL A 281 2.83 16.95 5.08
N ARG A 282 2.66 17.61 6.24
CA ARG A 282 3.41 18.83 6.60
C ARG A 282 4.92 18.57 6.64
N LEU A 283 5.37 17.48 7.24
CA LEU A 283 6.77 17.10 7.28
C LEU A 283 7.36 16.85 5.89
N MET A 284 6.66 16.07 5.06
CA MET A 284 7.08 15.80 3.68
C MET A 284 7.18 17.09 2.85
N CYS A 285 6.19 17.96 2.93
CA CYS A 285 6.19 19.24 2.21
C CYS A 285 7.27 20.21 2.70
N SER A 286 7.65 20.15 3.98
CA SER A 286 8.68 21.01 4.54
C SER A 286 10.11 20.52 4.24
N ALA A 287 10.32 19.23 4.09
CA ALA A 287 11.64 18.66 3.89
C ALA A 287 12.22 18.98 2.49
N LYS A 288 13.49 19.37 2.39
CA LYS A 288 14.23 19.48 1.14
C LYS A 288 14.58 18.10 0.58
N VAL A 289 14.89 17.16 1.46
CA VAL A 289 15.32 15.81 1.12
C VAL A 289 14.48 14.80 1.89
N CYS A 290 14.03 13.76 1.20
CA CYS A 290 13.46 12.56 1.83
C CYS A 290 14.33 11.35 1.51
N ILE A 291 14.43 10.41 2.45
CA ILE A 291 15.33 9.27 2.28
C ILE A 291 14.62 7.93 2.49
N ASN A 292 14.94 6.96 1.63
CA ASN A 292 14.46 5.58 1.67
C ASN A 292 15.63 4.60 1.65
N PRO A 293 16.30 4.36 2.80
CA PRO A 293 17.50 3.54 2.88
C PRO A 293 17.18 2.05 3.12
N ASN A 294 16.20 1.50 2.39
CA ASN A 294 15.82 0.09 2.55
C ASN A 294 17.02 -0.83 2.31
N ASP A 295 17.11 -1.89 3.10
CA ASP A 295 18.09 -2.96 2.90
C ASP A 295 17.66 -3.81 1.69
N ILE A 296 18.40 -3.69 0.60
CA ILE A 296 18.11 -4.42 -0.65
C ILE A 296 18.34 -5.92 -0.52
N SER A 297 19.16 -6.38 0.44
CA SER A 297 19.37 -7.80 0.70
C SER A 297 18.15 -8.46 1.36
N GLN A 298 17.37 -7.68 2.09
CA GLN A 298 16.15 -8.11 2.78
C GLN A 298 14.87 -7.64 2.08
N THR A 299 14.99 -6.81 1.05
CA THR A 299 13.85 -6.30 0.29
C THR A 299 13.94 -6.87 -1.12
N PRO A 300 13.04 -7.77 -1.51
CA PRO A 300 13.01 -8.27 -2.88
C PRO A 300 12.96 -7.10 -3.87
N GLY A 301 13.76 -7.16 -4.94
CA GLY A 301 13.79 -6.14 -5.98
C GLY A 301 12.45 -5.89 -6.70
N ASN A 302 11.43 -6.61 -6.28
CA ASN A 302 10.06 -6.60 -6.79
C ASN A 302 9.13 -5.68 -6.00
N VAL A 303 9.59 -5.10 -4.87
CA VAL A 303 8.76 -4.25 -4.01
C VAL A 303 9.08 -2.79 -4.29
N PHE A 304 8.09 -2.04 -4.69
CA PHE A 304 8.19 -0.60 -4.83
C PHE A 304 7.75 0.12 -3.54
N ALA A 305 8.56 1.05 -3.06
CA ALA A 305 8.22 1.84 -1.87
C ALA A 305 7.28 2.99 -2.24
N PHE A 306 6.01 2.85 -1.97
CA PHE A 306 4.94 3.83 -2.22
C PHE A 306 5.30 5.26 -1.80
N LYS A 307 5.95 5.41 -0.65
CA LYS A 307 6.37 6.69 -0.09
C LYS A 307 7.29 7.51 -1.02
N ILE A 308 7.98 6.86 -1.98
CA ILE A 308 8.82 7.58 -2.95
C ILE A 308 7.95 8.52 -3.80
N ILE A 309 6.79 8.03 -4.25
CA ILE A 309 5.83 8.85 -5.02
C ILE A 309 5.32 10.01 -4.17
N GLU A 310 4.99 9.77 -2.89
CA GLU A 310 4.55 10.84 -1.99
C GLU A 310 5.67 11.87 -1.73
N TYR A 311 6.89 11.44 -1.50
CA TYR A 311 8.04 12.33 -1.31
C TYR A 311 8.29 13.24 -2.51
N LEU A 312 8.28 12.66 -3.71
CA LEU A 312 8.45 13.41 -4.95
C LEU A 312 7.28 14.38 -5.18
N ALA A 313 6.04 13.94 -4.93
CA ALA A 313 4.86 14.79 -5.03
C ALA A 313 4.88 15.95 -4.01
N ALA A 314 5.44 15.73 -2.83
CA ALA A 314 5.70 16.79 -1.86
C ALA A 314 6.78 17.79 -2.32
N GLY A 315 7.44 17.54 -3.45
CA GLY A 315 8.51 18.37 -3.99
C GLY A 315 9.84 18.23 -3.23
N ALA A 316 10.05 17.12 -2.53
CA ALA A 316 11.33 16.77 -1.95
C ALA A 316 12.23 16.07 -2.99
N HIS A 317 13.54 16.23 -2.88
CA HIS A 317 14.50 15.35 -3.55
C HIS A 317 14.59 14.03 -2.80
N VAL A 318 14.58 12.92 -3.49
CA VAL A 318 14.56 11.59 -2.84
C VAL A 318 15.90 10.89 -2.99
N ILE A 319 16.47 10.47 -1.86
CA ILE A 319 17.62 9.55 -1.83
C ILE A 319 17.07 8.15 -1.55
N SER A 320 17.37 7.15 -2.39
CA SER A 320 16.85 5.79 -2.22
C SER A 320 17.85 4.74 -2.65
N THR A 321 17.84 3.59 -1.98
CA THR A 321 18.36 2.35 -2.55
C THR A 321 17.49 1.94 -3.74
N PRO A 322 18.00 1.11 -4.68
CA PRO A 322 17.25 0.70 -5.85
C PRO A 322 15.96 -0.04 -5.45
N MET A 323 14.82 0.40 -5.98
CA MET A 323 13.48 -0.13 -5.69
C MET A 323 12.73 -0.50 -6.99
N GLY A 324 13.44 -1.08 -7.94
CA GLY A 324 12.94 -1.37 -9.28
C GLY A 324 13.06 -0.17 -10.23
N PRO A 325 12.89 -0.38 -11.55
CA PRO A 325 13.01 0.67 -12.53
C PRO A 325 11.91 1.71 -12.36
N LEU A 326 12.30 2.97 -12.33
CA LEU A 326 11.39 4.11 -12.41
C LEU A 326 11.38 4.63 -13.85
N GLU A 327 10.25 5.14 -14.29
CA GLU A 327 10.06 5.58 -15.66
C GLU A 327 10.11 7.11 -15.76
N GLY A 328 10.72 7.60 -16.85
CA GLY A 328 10.65 9.00 -17.27
C GLY A 328 11.37 9.98 -16.34
N GLU A 329 10.82 11.18 -16.19
CA GLU A 329 11.44 12.31 -15.50
C GLU A 329 11.49 12.18 -13.96
N ILE A 330 11.03 11.07 -13.41
CA ILE A 330 11.13 10.80 -11.96
C ILE A 330 12.60 10.87 -11.50
N GLU A 331 13.53 10.38 -12.32
CA GLU A 331 14.96 10.38 -12.02
C GLU A 331 15.52 11.78 -11.76
N ASN A 332 14.93 12.83 -12.32
CA ASN A 332 15.35 14.20 -12.04
C ASN A 332 15.20 14.60 -10.56
N GLY A 333 14.29 13.98 -9.83
CA GLY A 333 14.05 14.22 -8.40
C GLY A 333 14.73 13.22 -7.49
N MET A 334 15.60 12.32 -7.99
CA MET A 334 16.16 11.22 -7.24
C MET A 334 17.68 11.14 -7.29
N THR A 335 18.25 10.55 -6.24
CA THR A 335 19.64 10.09 -6.16
C THR A 335 19.62 8.66 -5.62
N TYR A 336 20.26 7.75 -6.35
CA TYR A 336 20.34 6.36 -5.92
C TYR A 336 21.59 6.08 -5.09
N MET A 337 21.43 5.24 -4.08
CA MET A 337 22.51 4.62 -3.30
C MET A 337 22.61 3.15 -3.70
N SER A 338 23.82 2.59 -3.80
CA SER A 338 24.01 1.17 -4.09
C SER A 338 23.44 0.25 -3.01
N ASP A 339 23.53 0.70 -1.77
CA ASP A 339 23.13 -0.02 -0.56
C ASP A 339 22.83 0.97 0.59
N ASN A 340 22.55 0.45 1.77
CA ASN A 340 22.30 1.26 2.97
C ASN A 340 23.47 1.26 3.98
N ASP A 341 24.68 0.89 3.56
CA ASP A 341 25.86 1.06 4.41
C ASP A 341 26.01 2.52 4.84
N PRO A 342 26.33 2.82 6.10
CA PRO A 342 26.46 4.18 6.58
C PRO A 342 27.36 5.07 5.72
N LYS A 343 28.47 4.57 5.18
CA LYS A 343 29.38 5.32 4.30
C LYS A 343 28.72 5.67 2.96
N THR A 344 27.96 4.74 2.39
CA THR A 344 27.18 4.99 1.16
C THR A 344 26.11 6.03 1.40
N VAL A 345 25.41 5.94 2.53
CA VAL A 345 24.39 6.94 2.94
C VAL A 345 25.03 8.33 3.15
N VAL A 346 26.20 8.41 3.82
CA VAL A 346 26.95 9.67 3.99
C VAL A 346 27.32 10.28 2.65
N ALA A 347 27.85 9.46 1.72
CA ALA A 347 28.25 9.94 0.38
C ALA A 347 27.05 10.51 -0.38
N ALA A 348 25.92 9.81 -0.39
CA ALA A 348 24.70 10.27 -1.05
C ALA A 348 24.13 11.56 -0.42
N LEU A 349 24.09 11.65 0.91
CA LEU A 349 23.67 12.86 1.62
C LEU A 349 24.59 14.05 1.30
N LYS A 350 25.92 13.86 1.33
CA LYS A 350 26.89 14.91 0.95
C LYS A 350 26.65 15.36 -0.50
N GLN A 351 26.52 14.45 -1.43
CA GLN A 351 26.25 14.75 -2.84
C GLN A 351 25.00 15.62 -3.00
N VAL A 352 23.92 15.27 -2.33
CA VAL A 352 22.64 15.98 -2.46
C VAL A 352 22.65 17.32 -1.74
N ILE A 353 23.20 17.38 -0.53
CA ILE A 353 23.16 18.59 0.31
C ILE A 353 24.18 19.61 -0.20
N LEU A 354 25.45 19.23 -0.33
CA LEU A 354 26.53 20.14 -0.74
C LEU A 354 26.46 20.51 -2.22
N GLY A 355 26.08 19.56 -3.06
CA GLY A 355 25.86 19.76 -4.51
C GLY A 355 24.57 20.53 -4.82
N ALA A 356 23.75 20.85 -3.80
CA ALA A 356 22.43 21.47 -3.93
C ALA A 356 21.50 20.74 -4.93
N THR A 357 21.71 19.43 -5.10
CA THR A 357 20.94 18.57 -6.00
C THR A 357 19.47 18.49 -5.57
N TRP A 358 19.18 18.73 -4.28
CA TRP A 358 17.84 18.85 -3.73
C TRP A 358 16.95 19.91 -4.42
N ARG A 359 17.52 20.82 -5.21
CA ARG A 359 16.77 21.79 -6.03
C ARG A 359 16.09 21.14 -7.24
N ARG A 360 16.57 19.98 -7.65
CA ARG A 360 15.94 19.20 -8.71
C ARG A 360 14.78 18.41 -8.14
N THR A 361 13.61 18.53 -8.73
CA THR A 361 12.41 17.83 -8.30
C THR A 361 11.66 17.26 -9.49
N ALA A 362 10.98 16.14 -9.28
CA ALA A 362 10.08 15.54 -10.26
C ALA A 362 8.59 15.78 -9.90
N ARG A 363 8.31 16.78 -9.04
CA ARG A 363 6.96 17.00 -8.48
C ARG A 363 5.87 17.06 -9.55
N GLN A 364 6.05 17.90 -10.56
CA GLN A 364 5.00 18.10 -11.58
C GLN A 364 4.76 16.80 -12.34
N TYR A 365 5.82 16.16 -12.82
CA TYR A 365 5.72 14.87 -13.49
C TYR A 365 4.99 13.82 -12.65
N VAL A 366 5.32 13.73 -11.35
CA VAL A 366 4.69 12.76 -10.44
C VAL A 366 3.21 13.08 -10.22
N ILE A 367 2.83 14.34 -10.12
CA ILE A 367 1.43 14.74 -10.00
C ILE A 367 0.65 14.40 -11.28
N ASP A 368 1.23 14.66 -12.44
CA ASP A 368 0.58 14.36 -13.72
C ASP A 368 0.40 12.86 -13.96
N MET A 369 1.36 12.04 -13.52
CA MET A 369 1.33 10.59 -13.70
C MET A 369 0.60 9.81 -12.61
N TYR A 370 0.69 10.28 -11.36
CA TYR A 370 0.20 9.57 -10.16
C TYR A 370 -0.84 10.36 -9.36
N GLY A 371 -1.24 11.53 -9.85
CA GLY A 371 -2.31 12.32 -9.26
C GLY A 371 -3.68 11.65 -9.39
N PRO A 372 -4.65 12.05 -8.54
CA PRO A 372 -5.95 11.39 -8.45
C PRO A 372 -6.68 11.29 -9.80
N GLN A 373 -6.63 12.32 -10.61
CA GLN A 373 -7.31 12.34 -11.92
C GLN A 373 -6.69 11.34 -12.91
N SER A 374 -5.36 11.27 -12.98
CA SER A 374 -4.65 10.33 -13.85
C SER A 374 -4.91 8.88 -13.41
N ILE A 375 -4.82 8.63 -12.11
CA ILE A 375 -5.04 7.29 -11.56
C ILE A 375 -6.51 6.86 -11.72
N ALA A 376 -7.47 7.77 -11.47
CA ALA A 376 -8.89 7.47 -11.67
C ALA A 376 -9.18 7.03 -13.12
N LYS A 377 -8.62 7.76 -14.10
CA LYS A 377 -8.75 7.40 -15.51
C LYS A 377 -8.12 6.03 -15.85
N LYS A 378 -6.94 5.74 -15.29
CA LYS A 378 -6.26 4.44 -15.49
C LYS A 378 -7.06 3.28 -14.87
N LEU A 379 -7.62 3.49 -13.67
CA LEU A 379 -8.47 2.51 -13.01
C LEU A 379 -9.77 2.25 -13.81
N ASP A 380 -10.47 3.30 -14.22
CA ASP A 380 -11.69 3.18 -15.02
C ASP A 380 -11.41 2.44 -16.35
N MET A 381 -10.31 2.79 -17.02
CA MET A 381 -9.89 2.10 -18.24
C MET A 381 -9.61 0.61 -17.99
N LEU A 382 -8.93 0.25 -16.89
CA LEU A 382 -8.70 -1.15 -16.51
C LEU A 382 -10.02 -1.89 -16.34
N LEU A 383 -10.99 -1.30 -15.63
CA LEU A 383 -12.29 -1.95 -15.40
C LEU A 383 -13.08 -2.15 -16.70
N GLN A 384 -13.09 -1.15 -17.58
CA GLN A 384 -13.75 -1.24 -18.89
C GLN A 384 -13.10 -2.31 -19.78
N GLN A 385 -11.77 -2.31 -19.86
CA GLN A 385 -11.02 -3.33 -20.61
C GLN A 385 -11.23 -4.73 -20.03
N THR A 386 -11.28 -4.87 -18.71
CA THR A 386 -11.53 -6.14 -18.03
C THR A 386 -12.92 -6.67 -18.37
N SER A 387 -13.93 -5.82 -18.36
CA SER A 387 -15.30 -6.21 -18.72
C SER A 387 -15.38 -6.62 -20.19
N ALA A 388 -14.78 -5.84 -21.10
CA ALA A 388 -14.75 -6.16 -22.53
C ALA A 388 -13.99 -7.47 -22.81
N TYR A 389 -12.84 -7.69 -22.16
CA TYR A 389 -12.08 -8.94 -22.26
C TYR A 389 -12.92 -10.15 -21.80
N TYR A 390 -13.60 -10.02 -20.65
CA TYR A 390 -14.42 -11.07 -20.10
C TYR A 390 -15.58 -11.47 -21.04
N CYS A 391 -16.20 -10.47 -21.67
CA CYS A 391 -17.25 -10.69 -22.67
C CYS A 391 -16.70 -11.40 -23.94
N SER A 392 -15.52 -11.02 -24.42
CA SER A 392 -14.93 -11.59 -25.64
C SER A 392 -14.48 -13.05 -25.49
N GLU A 393 -14.12 -13.48 -24.28
CA GLU A 393 -13.76 -14.88 -23.98
C GLU A 393 -14.99 -15.81 -23.93
N GLY A 394 -16.18 -15.31 -24.24
CA GLY A 394 -17.42 -16.11 -24.27
C GLY A 394 -17.88 -16.57 -22.88
N LYS A 395 -17.37 -15.98 -21.83
CA LYS A 395 -17.71 -16.29 -20.44
C LYS A 395 -19.01 -15.63 -19.98
N ASN A 396 -19.68 -14.90 -20.88
CA ASN A 396 -20.99 -14.28 -20.60
C ASN A 396 -22.01 -14.58 -21.69
N GLY A 397 -23.04 -15.33 -21.34
CA GLY A 397 -24.28 -15.41 -22.14
C GLY A 397 -25.16 -14.14 -22.03
N LYS A 398 -24.62 -13.01 -21.52
CA LYS A 398 -25.34 -11.77 -21.22
C LYS A 398 -24.56 -10.48 -21.59
N CYS A 399 -23.77 -10.48 -22.66
CA CYS A 399 -23.28 -9.25 -23.26
C CYS A 399 -24.30 -8.64 -24.23
#